data_cf1e6a32c11813dbf1b5316032de3ff2
#
_entry.id   cf1e6a32c11813dbf1b5316032de3ff2
#
_cell.length_a   1.000
_cell.length_b   1.000
_cell.length_c   1.000
_cell.angle_alpha   90.00
_cell.angle_beta   90.00
_cell.angle_gamma   90.00
#
_symmetry.space_group_name_H-M   'P 1'
#
loop_
_entity.id
_entity.type
_entity.pdbx_description
1 polymer ?
#
loop_
_entity_poly.entity_id
_entity_poly.type
_entity_poly.pdbx_seq_one_letter_code
_entity_poly.pdbx_strand_id
1 'polypeptide(L)'
;MAGALDGLRVRPEMLSHEGTFGVGYGIVLYHMEDSADDAGSIGSAATGSGNAGVSAGKQGISGGCDLARKFLDRWFEKKNAELAKARAAEDPWVRLARATVERYVRDHHVLTQAEALQAVPEINADPAASSAMLGQQAGTFVSIHKEGQLRGCIGTIAATKKNILQEIIGNGVSAAARDPRFTPIRPEELPLLEITVDVLGDAEEISGPEELDVKRYGVIVEKGGRRGLLLPNLDGVDTVADQIRIAKQKAGIPEHERRVRLQRFEVVRHY
;
A
#
# COMPACT_ATOMS: atom_id res chain seq x y z
N MET A 1 10.25 -13.82 -1.12
CA MET A 1 11.61 -13.82 -0.51
C MET A 1 12.33 -15.18 -0.57
N ALA A 2 11.62 -16.31 -0.64
CA ALA A 2 12.26 -17.64 -0.66
C ALA A 2 13.28 -17.85 -1.80
N GLY A 3 13.05 -17.32 -3.01
CA GLY A 3 13.99 -17.48 -4.12
C GLY A 3 15.24 -16.59 -4.07
N ALA A 4 15.30 -15.59 -3.21
CA ALA A 4 16.44 -14.68 -3.12
C ALA A 4 17.61 -15.25 -2.30
N LEU A 5 17.35 -16.26 -1.49
CA LEU A 5 18.30 -16.91 -0.60
C LEU A 5 18.59 -18.36 -1.04
N ASP A 6 18.12 -18.74 -2.24
CA ASP A 6 18.29 -20.08 -2.74
C ASP A 6 19.78 -20.40 -2.98
N GLY A 7 20.25 -21.48 -2.40
CA GLY A 7 21.67 -21.85 -2.42
C GLY A 7 22.55 -21.21 -1.34
N LEU A 8 22.02 -20.34 -0.48
CA LEU A 8 22.75 -19.77 0.66
C LEU A 8 22.34 -20.49 1.95
N ARG A 9 23.33 -20.81 2.80
CA ARG A 9 23.05 -21.26 4.17
C ARG A 9 22.79 -20.02 5.01
N VAL A 10 21.53 -19.86 5.42
CA VAL A 10 21.13 -18.71 6.24
C VAL A 10 20.32 -19.19 7.45
N ARG A 11 20.58 -18.60 8.59
CA ARG A 11 19.78 -18.81 9.79
C ARG A 11 18.86 -17.61 9.97
N PRO A 12 17.54 -17.80 9.89
CA PRO A 12 16.59 -16.73 10.15
C PRO A 12 16.48 -16.45 11.65
N GLU A 13 16.45 -15.18 12.02
CA GLU A 13 16.13 -14.70 13.36
C GLU A 13 14.96 -13.73 13.28
N MET A 14 13.85 -14.06 13.95
CA MET A 14 12.70 -13.18 14.02
C MET A 14 12.94 -12.14 15.11
N LEU A 15 13.06 -10.87 14.73
CA LEU A 15 13.31 -9.76 15.64
C LEU A 15 12.02 -9.19 16.24
N SER A 16 10.91 -9.19 15.47
CA SER A 16 9.61 -8.79 15.97
C SER A 16 8.50 -9.45 15.17
N HIS A 17 7.37 -9.65 15.83
CA HIS A 17 6.11 -10.05 15.20
C HIS A 17 4.99 -9.24 15.86
N GLU A 18 4.53 -8.22 15.16
CA GLU A 18 3.41 -7.40 15.62
C GLU A 18 2.27 -7.49 14.61
N GLY A 19 1.09 -7.80 15.11
CA GLY A 19 -0.14 -7.87 14.32
C GLY A 19 -1.12 -6.80 14.77
N THR A 20 -1.48 -5.90 13.87
CA THR A 20 -2.58 -4.97 14.09
C THR A 20 -3.63 -5.22 13.01
N PHE A 21 -4.87 -5.50 13.41
CA PHE A 21 -6.00 -5.78 12.51
C PHE A 21 -5.84 -7.02 11.60
N GLY A 22 -5.21 -8.10 12.10
CA GLY A 22 -5.14 -9.38 11.39
C GLY A 22 -4.04 -9.47 10.33
N VAL A 23 -3.24 -8.42 10.13
CA VAL A 23 -2.05 -8.45 9.29
C VAL A 23 -0.84 -8.49 10.21
N GLY A 24 -0.16 -9.63 10.26
CA GLY A 24 1.07 -9.78 11.02
C GLY A 24 2.27 -9.22 10.25
N TYR A 25 3.02 -8.32 10.88
CA TYR A 25 4.32 -7.87 10.39
C TYR A 25 5.41 -8.58 11.18
N GLY A 26 6.36 -9.19 10.49
CA GLY A 26 7.52 -9.80 11.10
C GLY A 26 8.80 -9.19 10.52
N ILE A 27 9.72 -8.77 11.37
CA ILE A 27 11.09 -8.45 10.96
C ILE A 27 11.93 -9.69 11.16
N VAL A 28 12.48 -10.23 10.07
CA VAL A 28 13.36 -11.39 10.10
C VAL A 28 14.74 -10.95 9.63
N LEU A 29 15.74 -11.16 10.48
CA LEU A 29 17.14 -11.01 10.14
C LEU A 29 17.68 -12.36 9.67
N TYR A 30 18.37 -12.36 8.55
CA TYR A 30 19.02 -13.56 8.02
C TYR A 30 20.54 -13.45 8.28
N HIS A 31 21.05 -14.33 9.12
CA HIS A 31 22.47 -14.46 9.34
C HIS A 31 23.06 -15.40 8.29
N MET A 32 24.10 -14.97 7.59
CA MET A 32 24.86 -15.83 6.69
C MET A 32 25.68 -16.80 7.51
N GLU A 33 25.54 -18.09 7.28
CA GLU A 33 26.39 -19.09 7.90
C GLU A 33 27.59 -19.32 6.98
N ASP A 34 28.82 -19.04 7.50
CA ASP A 34 30.03 -19.38 6.79
C ASP A 34 30.15 -20.90 6.66
N SER A 35 30.42 -21.37 5.45
CA SER A 35 30.68 -22.79 5.19
C SER A 35 32.01 -23.19 5.89
N ALA A 36 31.91 -23.67 7.10
CA ALA A 36 32.98 -24.35 7.77
C ALA A 36 33.08 -25.80 7.22
N ASP A 37 33.64 -25.95 6.05
CA ASP A 37 34.11 -27.24 5.54
C ASP A 37 35.38 -27.00 4.74
N ASP A 38 36.52 -26.94 5.43
CA ASP A 38 37.79 -27.55 5.10
C ASP A 38 38.80 -27.30 6.24
N ALA A 39 38.69 -28.08 7.28
CA ALA A 39 39.80 -28.24 8.22
C ALA A 39 39.93 -29.73 8.53
N GLY A 40 40.62 -30.40 7.61
CA GLY A 40 41.16 -31.72 7.84
C GLY A 40 42.10 -31.71 9.06
N SER A 41 41.89 -32.70 9.91
CA SER A 41 42.72 -33.18 10.99
C SER A 41 44.22 -32.92 10.80
N ILE A 42 44.90 -32.31 11.78
CA ILE A 42 46.24 -32.69 12.21
C ILE A 42 46.47 -32.26 13.67
N GLY A 43 46.74 -33.22 14.52
CA GLY A 43 47.77 -33.41 15.52
C GLY A 43 48.04 -32.36 16.59
N SER A 44 47.86 -32.82 17.83
CA SER A 44 48.42 -32.38 19.10
C SER A 44 49.91 -32.03 19.02
N ALA A 45 50.36 -30.89 19.62
CA ALA A 45 51.32 -30.83 20.73
C ALA A 45 52.06 -29.48 20.82
N ALA A 46 52.29 -29.08 22.04
CA ALA A 46 53.47 -28.33 22.59
C ALA A 46 53.39 -26.79 22.68
N THR A 47 53.38 -26.41 23.93
CA THR A 47 53.81 -25.17 24.64
C THR A 47 54.99 -24.41 24.00
N GLY A 48 54.86 -23.09 23.90
CA GLY A 48 56.00 -22.21 23.61
C GLY A 48 55.61 -20.73 23.62
N SER A 49 56.05 -20.00 24.62
CA SER A 49 55.98 -18.55 24.74
C SER A 49 56.81 -17.88 23.62
N GLY A 50 56.25 -16.90 22.95
CA GLY A 50 57.01 -16.13 22.00
C GLY A 50 56.16 -14.97 21.43
N ASN A 51 56.49 -13.76 21.89
CA ASN A 51 55.96 -12.49 21.43
C ASN A 51 56.47 -12.21 20.01
N ALA A 52 55.63 -12.22 19.01
CA ALA A 52 55.94 -11.71 17.68
C ALA A 52 54.69 -11.18 17.01
N GLY A 53 54.76 -9.92 16.61
CA GLY A 53 53.70 -9.21 15.94
C GLY A 53 53.25 -9.90 14.65
N VAL A 54 52.01 -10.23 14.56
CA VAL A 54 51.36 -10.73 13.35
C VAL A 54 50.59 -9.59 12.72
N SER A 55 51.10 -9.10 11.60
CA SER A 55 50.38 -8.28 10.67
C SER A 55 49.17 -9.10 10.15
N ALA A 56 47.98 -8.76 10.58
CA ALA A 56 46.77 -9.38 10.06
C ALA A 56 46.59 -9.01 8.58
N GLY A 57 46.92 -9.95 7.72
CA GLY A 57 46.60 -9.89 6.29
C GLY A 57 45.07 -9.88 6.11
N LYS A 58 44.56 -8.74 5.72
CA LYS A 58 43.19 -8.63 5.21
C LYS A 58 43.11 -9.32 3.85
N GLN A 59 42.83 -10.59 3.81
CA GLN A 59 42.45 -11.29 2.61
C GLN A 59 41.29 -12.24 2.96
N GLY A 60 40.09 -11.97 2.38
CA GLY A 60 39.10 -13.02 2.25
C GLY A 60 37.65 -12.71 2.56
N ILE A 61 37.14 -11.46 2.45
CA ILE A 61 35.67 -11.24 2.57
C ILE A 61 35.10 -10.34 1.43
N SER A 62 35.82 -10.15 0.32
CA SER A 62 35.33 -9.24 -0.74
C SER A 62 34.33 -9.89 -1.70
N GLY A 63 34.41 -11.17 -1.98
CA GLY A 63 33.61 -11.84 -3.00
C GLY A 63 32.12 -11.98 -2.65
N GLY A 64 31.80 -12.30 -1.40
CA GLY A 64 30.40 -12.45 -0.96
C GLY A 64 29.64 -11.13 -0.91
N CYS A 65 30.33 -10.05 -0.53
CA CYS A 65 29.77 -8.72 -0.47
C CYS A 65 29.43 -8.14 -1.87
N ASP A 66 30.31 -8.44 -2.85
CA ASP A 66 30.10 -7.98 -4.24
C ASP A 66 28.95 -8.72 -4.92
N LEU A 67 28.76 -10.01 -4.66
CA LEU A 67 27.66 -10.78 -5.21
C LEU A 67 26.32 -10.33 -4.63
N ALA A 68 26.25 -10.13 -3.31
CA ALA A 68 25.06 -9.61 -2.64
C ALA A 68 24.69 -8.20 -3.13
N ARG A 69 25.69 -7.32 -3.31
CA ARG A 69 25.47 -5.98 -3.86
C ARG A 69 24.92 -6.04 -5.28
N LYS A 70 25.52 -6.81 -6.17
CA LYS A 70 25.04 -7.00 -7.56
C LYS A 70 23.61 -7.57 -7.60
N PHE A 71 23.26 -8.45 -6.68
CA PHE A 71 21.91 -8.99 -6.57
C PHE A 71 20.93 -7.91 -6.15
N LEU A 72 21.25 -7.12 -5.11
CA LEU A 72 20.43 -6.02 -4.64
C LEU A 72 20.25 -4.96 -5.74
N ASP A 73 21.32 -4.58 -6.43
CA ASP A 73 21.27 -3.60 -7.52
C ASP A 73 20.30 -4.07 -8.62
N ARG A 74 20.41 -5.33 -9.09
CA ARG A 74 19.48 -5.91 -10.06
C ARG A 74 18.04 -5.96 -9.57
N TRP A 75 17.85 -6.30 -8.30
CA TRP A 75 16.52 -6.36 -7.71
C TRP A 75 15.90 -4.96 -7.68
N PHE A 76 16.66 -3.93 -7.26
CA PHE A 76 16.22 -2.54 -7.27
C PHE A 76 15.95 -2.03 -8.68
N GLU A 77 16.81 -2.33 -9.65
CA GLU A 77 16.61 -1.97 -11.06
C GLU A 77 15.29 -2.56 -11.59
N LYS A 78 15.08 -3.86 -11.36
CA LYS A 78 13.84 -4.54 -11.77
C LYS A 78 12.62 -3.92 -11.12
N LYS A 79 12.66 -3.69 -9.81
CA LYS A 79 11.55 -3.09 -9.05
C LYS A 79 11.24 -1.67 -9.55
N ASN A 80 12.26 -0.86 -9.78
CA ASN A 80 12.09 0.48 -10.31
C ASN A 80 11.50 0.46 -11.73
N ALA A 81 11.91 -0.49 -12.58
CA ALA A 81 11.35 -0.65 -13.92
C ALA A 81 9.87 -1.07 -13.87
N GLU A 82 9.49 -1.97 -12.96
CA GLU A 82 8.10 -2.37 -12.75
C GLU A 82 7.24 -1.17 -12.30
N LEU A 83 7.72 -0.38 -11.33
CA LEU A 83 7.04 0.81 -10.85
C LEU A 83 6.93 1.88 -11.96
N ALA A 84 7.98 2.09 -12.73
CA ALA A 84 7.95 3.03 -13.86
C ALA A 84 6.93 2.61 -14.92
N LYS A 85 6.85 1.29 -15.22
CA LYS A 85 5.85 0.76 -16.14
C LYS A 85 4.43 0.93 -15.60
N ALA A 86 4.20 0.64 -14.33
CA ALA A 86 2.91 0.84 -13.69
C ALA A 86 2.47 2.31 -13.76
N ARG A 87 3.37 3.25 -13.45
CA ARG A 87 3.10 4.70 -13.54
C ARG A 87 2.78 5.16 -14.96
N ALA A 88 3.49 4.63 -15.96
CA ALA A 88 3.22 4.97 -17.35
C ALA A 88 1.82 4.51 -17.81
N ALA A 89 1.26 3.49 -17.17
CA ALA A 89 -0.05 2.94 -17.45
C ALA A 89 -1.18 3.56 -16.61
N GLU A 90 -0.85 4.43 -15.64
CA GLU A 90 -1.85 5.11 -14.81
C GLU A 90 -2.84 5.91 -15.67
N ASP A 91 -4.11 5.79 -15.33
CA ASP A 91 -5.16 6.56 -15.96
C ASP A 91 -5.25 8.02 -15.42
N PRO A 92 -6.04 8.92 -15.99
CA PRO A 92 -6.12 10.31 -15.56
C PRO A 92 -6.54 10.50 -14.08
N TRP A 93 -7.34 9.61 -13.50
CA TRP A 93 -7.77 9.67 -12.10
C TRP A 93 -6.59 9.42 -11.17
N VAL A 94 -5.81 8.39 -11.46
CA VAL A 94 -4.62 8.03 -10.65
C VAL A 94 -3.51 9.05 -10.85
N ARG A 95 -3.29 9.55 -12.08
CA ARG A 95 -2.32 10.63 -12.34
C ARG A 95 -2.66 11.90 -11.57
N LEU A 96 -3.95 12.25 -11.47
CA LEU A 96 -4.40 13.38 -10.65
C LEU A 96 -4.09 13.17 -9.17
N ALA A 97 -4.42 11.99 -8.63
CA ALA A 97 -4.11 11.64 -7.25
C ALA A 97 -2.60 11.69 -6.98
N ARG A 98 -1.79 11.14 -7.89
CA ARG A 98 -0.33 11.17 -7.82
C ARG A 98 0.23 12.59 -7.84
N ALA A 99 -0.17 13.41 -8.80
CA ALA A 99 0.27 14.81 -8.89
C ALA A 99 -0.08 15.58 -7.61
N THR A 100 -1.26 15.32 -7.06
CA THR A 100 -1.71 15.90 -5.78
C THR A 100 -0.84 15.47 -4.61
N VAL A 101 -0.61 14.17 -4.45
CA VAL A 101 0.22 13.61 -3.37
C VAL A 101 1.65 14.14 -3.48
N GLU A 102 2.25 14.06 -4.65
CA GLU A 102 3.63 14.52 -4.88
C GLU A 102 3.80 16.00 -4.60
N ARG A 103 2.88 16.83 -5.07
CA ARG A 103 2.94 18.28 -4.84
C ARG A 103 2.79 18.61 -3.36
N TYR A 104 1.84 17.97 -2.67
CA TYR A 104 1.62 18.21 -1.27
C TYR A 104 2.78 17.74 -0.40
N VAL A 105 3.32 16.54 -0.67
CA VAL A 105 4.44 16.00 0.11
C VAL A 105 5.72 16.81 -0.04
N ARG A 106 5.98 17.37 -1.25
CA ARG A 106 7.18 18.18 -1.48
C ARG A 106 7.05 19.60 -0.95
N ASP A 107 5.92 20.24 -1.20
CA ASP A 107 5.78 21.69 -1.06
C ASP A 107 4.67 22.11 -0.09
N HIS A 108 3.95 21.17 0.50
CA HIS A 108 2.73 21.40 1.30
C HIS A 108 1.66 22.21 0.56
N HIS A 109 1.69 22.17 -0.79
CA HIS A 109 0.77 22.89 -1.65
C HIS A 109 -0.37 21.97 -2.11
N VAL A 110 -1.61 22.42 -1.90
CA VAL A 110 -2.80 21.74 -2.39
C VAL A 110 -3.11 22.27 -3.78
N LEU A 111 -3.18 21.40 -4.77
CA LEU A 111 -3.47 21.79 -6.15
C LEU A 111 -4.83 22.48 -6.26
N THR A 112 -4.85 23.59 -6.96
CA THR A 112 -6.09 24.17 -7.50
C THR A 112 -6.58 23.34 -8.70
N GLN A 113 -7.85 23.50 -9.08
CA GLN A 113 -8.37 22.84 -10.28
C GLN A 113 -7.57 23.21 -11.55
N ALA A 114 -7.15 24.46 -11.69
CA ALA A 114 -6.37 24.89 -12.84
C ALA A 114 -4.99 24.22 -12.89
N GLU A 115 -4.29 24.15 -11.76
CA GLU A 115 -3.00 23.46 -11.64
C GLU A 115 -3.13 21.95 -11.90
N ALA A 116 -4.21 21.33 -11.42
CA ALA A 116 -4.51 19.92 -11.64
C ALA A 116 -4.69 19.61 -13.13
N LEU A 117 -5.42 20.46 -13.86
CA LEU A 117 -5.62 20.33 -15.32
C LEU A 117 -4.34 20.61 -16.13
N GLN A 118 -3.42 21.40 -15.59
CA GLN A 118 -2.08 21.58 -16.18
C GLN A 118 -1.18 20.37 -15.92
N ALA A 119 -1.27 19.78 -14.71
CA ALA A 119 -0.47 18.61 -14.34
C ALA A 119 -0.92 17.34 -15.06
N VAL A 120 -2.23 17.22 -15.37
CA VAL A 120 -2.84 16.07 -16.05
C VAL A 120 -3.69 16.56 -17.22
N PRO A 121 -3.07 16.97 -18.33
CA PRO A 121 -3.78 17.52 -19.50
C PRO A 121 -4.73 16.51 -20.15
N GLU A 122 -4.53 15.21 -19.93
CA GLU A 122 -5.38 14.13 -20.44
C GLU A 122 -6.83 14.25 -19.92
N ILE A 123 -7.06 14.87 -18.76
CA ILE A 123 -8.40 15.12 -18.24
C ILE A 123 -9.21 16.00 -19.22
N ASN A 124 -8.57 17.01 -19.83
CA ASN A 124 -9.25 17.85 -20.83
C ASN A 124 -9.25 17.21 -22.22
N ALA A 125 -8.27 16.36 -22.54
CA ALA A 125 -8.13 15.74 -23.85
C ALA A 125 -9.14 14.58 -24.04
N ASP A 126 -9.57 13.94 -22.98
CA ASP A 126 -10.57 12.87 -23.00
C ASP A 126 -11.96 13.44 -22.58
N PRO A 127 -12.94 13.55 -23.50
CA PRO A 127 -14.27 14.06 -23.20
C PRO A 127 -15.00 13.27 -22.10
N ALA A 128 -14.77 11.95 -21.99
CA ALA A 128 -15.40 11.11 -20.97
C ALA A 128 -14.81 11.42 -19.59
N ALA A 129 -13.48 11.48 -19.48
CA ALA A 129 -12.79 11.87 -18.25
C ALA A 129 -13.16 13.29 -17.81
N SER A 130 -13.17 14.24 -18.75
CA SER A 130 -13.56 15.63 -18.51
C SER A 130 -15.00 15.73 -17.97
N SER A 131 -15.96 15.08 -18.65
CA SER A 131 -17.35 15.08 -18.23
C SER A 131 -17.54 14.46 -16.85
N ALA A 132 -16.88 13.33 -16.55
CA ALA A 132 -16.98 12.69 -15.26
C ALA A 132 -16.31 13.53 -14.16
N MET A 133 -15.05 13.90 -14.33
CA MET A 133 -14.27 14.54 -13.27
C MET A 133 -14.70 15.97 -12.96
N LEU A 134 -15.12 16.73 -13.97
CA LEU A 134 -15.51 18.14 -13.81
C LEU A 134 -17.02 18.35 -13.68
N GLY A 135 -17.82 17.45 -14.26
CA GLY A 135 -19.28 17.58 -14.33
C GLY A 135 -20.05 16.77 -13.29
N GLN A 136 -19.41 15.75 -12.67
CA GLN A 136 -20.09 14.86 -11.73
C GLN A 136 -19.58 15.04 -10.30
N GLN A 137 -20.41 14.63 -9.34
CA GLN A 137 -20.09 14.56 -7.93
C GLN A 137 -20.19 13.11 -7.48
N ALA A 138 -19.16 12.62 -6.77
CA ALA A 138 -19.16 11.29 -6.18
C ALA A 138 -18.24 11.26 -4.95
N GLY A 139 -18.48 10.31 -4.04
CA GLY A 139 -17.48 9.95 -3.06
C GLY A 139 -16.29 9.28 -3.74
N THR A 140 -15.09 9.48 -3.23
CA THR A 140 -13.88 8.84 -3.75
C THR A 140 -13.02 8.34 -2.63
N PHE A 141 -12.20 7.31 -2.89
CA PHE A 141 -11.11 6.91 -2.01
C PHE A 141 -9.79 6.98 -2.78
N VAL A 142 -8.77 7.50 -2.11
CA VAL A 142 -7.38 7.43 -2.60
C VAL A 142 -6.63 6.48 -1.70
N SER A 143 -6.15 5.38 -2.28
CA SER A 143 -5.34 4.39 -1.59
C SER A 143 -3.91 4.47 -2.08
N ILE A 144 -2.98 4.53 -1.13
CA ILE A 144 -1.54 4.61 -1.37
C ILE A 144 -0.90 3.37 -0.79
N HIS A 145 -0.17 2.64 -1.61
CA HIS A 145 0.60 1.47 -1.22
C HIS A 145 2.08 1.71 -1.43
N LYS A 146 2.89 1.01 -0.68
CA LYS A 146 4.34 0.96 -0.81
C LYS A 146 4.80 -0.48 -0.63
N GLU A 147 5.48 -1.03 -1.61
CA GLU A 147 5.95 -2.42 -1.59
C GLU A 147 4.81 -3.43 -1.34
N GLY A 148 3.64 -3.16 -1.93
CA GLY A 148 2.44 -4.00 -1.78
C GLY A 148 1.70 -3.85 -0.45
N GLN A 149 2.18 -2.98 0.46
CA GLN A 149 1.54 -2.73 1.76
C GLN A 149 0.80 -1.40 1.75
N LEU A 150 -0.34 -1.35 2.45
CA LEU A 150 -1.09 -0.11 2.62
C LEU A 150 -0.23 0.92 3.36
N ARG A 151 -0.13 2.13 2.80
CA ARG A 151 0.65 3.24 3.36
C ARG A 151 -0.21 4.47 3.69
N GLY A 152 -1.41 4.53 3.16
CA GLY A 152 -2.42 5.54 3.44
C GLY A 152 -3.68 5.26 2.62
N CYS A 153 -4.85 5.49 3.20
CA CYS A 153 -6.11 5.36 2.49
C CYS A 153 -7.18 6.22 3.17
N ILE A 154 -7.59 7.28 2.52
CA ILE A 154 -8.68 8.14 2.97
C ILE A 154 -9.67 8.38 1.82
N GLY A 155 -10.92 8.47 2.18
CA GLY A 155 -11.98 8.76 1.23
C GLY A 155 -13.24 9.31 1.87
N THR A 156 -14.18 9.63 1.02
CA THR A 156 -15.51 10.14 1.36
C THR A 156 -16.57 9.21 0.79
N ILE A 157 -17.58 8.93 1.59
CA ILE A 157 -18.71 8.04 1.17
C ILE A 157 -19.64 8.76 0.20
N ALA A 158 -19.81 10.06 0.38
CA ALA A 158 -20.58 10.93 -0.46
C ALA A 158 -19.73 12.13 -0.89
N ALA A 159 -20.10 12.75 -1.98
CA ALA A 159 -19.41 13.94 -2.45
C ALA A 159 -19.43 15.05 -1.39
N THR A 160 -18.27 15.62 -1.12
CA THR A 160 -18.07 16.78 -0.23
C THR A 160 -17.59 18.01 -1.00
N LYS A 161 -17.17 17.82 -2.25
CA LYS A 161 -16.65 18.86 -3.14
C LYS A 161 -17.58 19.07 -4.34
N LYS A 162 -17.27 20.10 -5.13
CA LYS A 162 -18.09 20.50 -6.29
C LYS A 162 -18.03 19.49 -7.44
N ASN A 163 -16.98 18.68 -7.50
CA ASN A 163 -16.79 17.67 -8.52
C ASN A 163 -15.79 16.60 -8.08
N ILE A 164 -15.72 15.51 -8.82
CA ILE A 164 -14.83 14.36 -8.55
C ILE A 164 -13.35 14.79 -8.52
N LEU A 165 -12.93 15.69 -9.42
CA LEU A 165 -11.54 16.18 -9.45
C LEU A 165 -11.13 16.78 -8.10
N GLN A 166 -11.95 17.66 -7.54
CA GLN A 166 -11.68 18.28 -6.25
C GLN A 166 -11.80 17.30 -5.08
N GLU A 167 -12.67 16.28 -5.21
CA GLU A 167 -12.77 15.20 -4.22
C GLU A 167 -11.49 14.37 -4.17
N ILE A 168 -10.93 13.99 -5.34
CA ILE A 168 -9.66 13.26 -5.44
C ILE A 168 -8.51 14.09 -4.85
N ILE A 169 -8.43 15.40 -5.15
CA ILE A 169 -7.41 16.28 -4.58
C ILE A 169 -7.50 16.27 -3.04
N GLY A 170 -8.69 16.48 -2.48
CA GLY A 170 -8.89 16.50 -1.04
C GLY A 170 -8.52 15.17 -0.35
N ASN A 171 -8.95 14.07 -0.94
CA ASN A 171 -8.68 12.73 -0.43
C ASN A 171 -7.22 12.30 -0.62
N GLY A 172 -6.57 12.69 -1.72
CA GLY A 172 -5.14 12.46 -1.96
C GLY A 172 -4.26 13.12 -0.90
N VAL A 173 -4.51 14.40 -0.58
CA VAL A 173 -3.82 15.09 0.51
C VAL A 173 -4.07 14.40 1.85
N SER A 174 -5.32 13.98 2.10
CA SER A 174 -5.68 13.34 3.36
C SER A 174 -5.05 11.96 3.51
N ALA A 175 -5.02 11.16 2.44
CA ALA A 175 -4.36 9.85 2.43
C ALA A 175 -2.85 9.97 2.66
N ALA A 176 -2.21 11.01 2.10
CA ALA A 176 -0.78 11.22 2.23
C ALA A 176 -0.33 11.73 3.60
N ALA A 177 -1.16 12.51 4.29
CA ALA A 177 -0.70 13.27 5.46
C ALA A 177 -1.63 13.24 6.68
N ARG A 178 -2.86 12.74 6.55
CA ARG A 178 -3.88 12.83 7.61
C ARG A 178 -4.51 11.49 7.97
N ASP A 179 -4.01 10.39 7.44
CA ASP A 179 -4.45 9.07 7.84
C ASP A 179 -3.88 8.76 9.24
N PRO A 180 -4.74 8.62 10.29
CA PRO A 180 -4.27 8.49 11.66
C PRO A 180 -3.52 7.18 11.94
N ARG A 181 -3.58 6.22 11.01
CA ARG A 181 -2.88 4.93 11.12
C ARG A 181 -1.41 5.02 10.75
N PHE A 182 -1.00 6.08 10.05
CA PHE A 182 0.34 6.23 9.46
C PHE A 182 0.93 7.60 9.74
N THR A 183 2.25 7.67 9.79
CA THR A 183 2.96 8.96 9.75
C THR A 183 2.82 9.58 8.36
N PRO A 184 2.84 10.91 8.22
CA PRO A 184 2.84 11.57 6.90
C PRO A 184 3.89 10.99 5.95
N ILE A 185 3.53 10.88 4.68
CA ILE A 185 4.45 10.41 3.63
C ILE A 185 5.58 11.41 3.46
N ARG A 186 6.81 10.90 3.31
CA ARG A 186 8.00 11.70 3.11
C ARG A 186 8.42 11.72 1.64
N PRO A 187 9.16 12.77 1.20
CA PRO A 187 9.59 12.90 -0.21
C PRO A 187 10.35 11.70 -0.76
N GLU A 188 11.14 11.02 0.09
CA GLU A 188 11.94 9.86 -0.31
C GLU A 188 11.07 8.63 -0.64
N GLU A 189 9.83 8.59 -0.14
CA GLU A 189 8.90 7.49 -0.40
C GLU A 189 8.20 7.62 -1.76
N LEU A 190 8.07 8.85 -2.29
CA LEU A 190 7.31 9.13 -3.52
C LEU A 190 7.66 8.23 -4.71
N PRO A 191 8.95 7.90 -4.97
CA PRO A 191 9.31 7.00 -6.04
C PRO A 191 8.78 5.56 -5.88
N LEU A 192 8.41 5.14 -4.68
CA LEU A 192 8.03 3.78 -4.35
C LEU A 192 6.51 3.59 -4.20
N LEU A 193 5.73 4.67 -4.37
CA LEU A 193 4.30 4.63 -4.14
C LEU A 193 3.53 4.07 -5.34
N GLU A 194 2.57 3.23 -5.04
CA GLU A 194 1.52 2.74 -5.93
C GLU A 194 0.20 3.37 -5.47
N ILE A 195 -0.53 3.99 -6.38
CA ILE A 195 -1.76 4.73 -6.05
C ILE A 195 -2.92 4.14 -6.84
N THR A 196 -4.06 4.03 -6.17
CA THR A 196 -5.34 3.71 -6.81
C THR A 196 -6.41 4.70 -6.37
N VAL A 197 -7.39 4.92 -7.23
CA VAL A 197 -8.55 5.78 -6.96
C VAL A 197 -9.81 4.97 -7.15
N ASP A 198 -10.65 4.94 -6.13
CA ASP A 198 -11.99 4.37 -6.20
C ASP A 198 -13.01 5.51 -6.30
N VAL A 199 -13.86 5.48 -7.33
CA VAL A 199 -14.99 6.38 -7.49
C VAL A 199 -16.27 5.61 -7.17
N LEU A 200 -17.03 6.10 -6.22
CA LEU A 200 -18.25 5.45 -5.74
C LEU A 200 -19.44 5.84 -6.61
N GLY A 201 -20.20 4.83 -7.03
CA GLY A 201 -21.51 5.02 -7.63
C GLY A 201 -22.57 5.43 -6.61
N ASP A 202 -23.76 5.71 -7.09
CA ASP A 202 -24.90 6.02 -6.23
C ASP A 202 -25.26 4.85 -5.32
N ALA A 203 -25.61 5.19 -4.09
CA ALA A 203 -26.04 4.20 -3.12
C ALA A 203 -27.52 3.86 -3.31
N GLU A 204 -27.83 2.57 -3.47
CA GLU A 204 -29.16 2.02 -3.62
C GLU A 204 -29.58 1.32 -2.32
N GLU A 205 -30.79 1.58 -1.85
CA GLU A 205 -31.35 0.84 -0.71
C GLU A 205 -31.73 -0.58 -1.13
N ILE A 206 -31.39 -1.56 -0.28
CA ILE A 206 -31.68 -2.97 -0.51
C ILE A 206 -32.53 -3.55 0.61
N SER A 207 -33.32 -4.57 0.26
CA SER A 207 -34.26 -5.19 1.19
C SER A 207 -33.56 -6.18 2.14
N GLY A 208 -32.43 -6.77 1.69
CA GLY A 208 -31.70 -7.73 2.48
C GLY A 208 -30.30 -8.06 1.94
N PRO A 209 -29.54 -8.85 2.71
CA PRO A 209 -28.19 -9.26 2.35
C PRO A 209 -28.10 -10.09 1.05
N GLU A 210 -29.18 -10.71 0.62
CA GLU A 210 -29.26 -11.52 -0.61
C GLU A 210 -29.06 -10.70 -1.88
N GLU A 211 -29.22 -9.38 -1.80
CA GLU A 211 -28.98 -8.46 -2.90
C GLU A 211 -27.53 -7.97 -3.00
N LEU A 212 -26.64 -8.46 -2.12
CA LEU A 212 -25.23 -8.13 -2.10
C LEU A 212 -24.38 -9.20 -2.80
N ASP A 213 -23.31 -8.73 -3.41
CA ASP A 213 -22.19 -9.53 -3.91
C ASP A 213 -20.89 -8.86 -3.45
N VAL A 214 -20.10 -9.52 -2.64
CA VAL A 214 -18.89 -8.96 -2.02
C VAL A 214 -17.84 -8.50 -3.03
N LYS A 215 -17.87 -9.06 -4.24
CA LYS A 215 -16.92 -8.70 -5.30
C LYS A 215 -17.40 -7.51 -6.13
N ARG A 216 -18.70 -7.35 -6.24
CA ARG A 216 -19.32 -6.33 -7.09
C ARG A 216 -19.75 -5.10 -6.30
N TYR A 217 -20.40 -5.32 -5.14
CA TYR A 217 -21.03 -4.24 -4.38
C TYR A 217 -20.29 -3.94 -3.07
N GLY A 218 -20.04 -2.66 -2.84
CA GLY A 218 -19.81 -2.17 -1.50
C GLY A 218 -21.11 -2.15 -0.70
N VAL A 219 -21.01 -2.18 0.61
CA VAL A 219 -22.14 -2.10 1.54
C VAL A 219 -22.05 -0.86 2.43
N ILE A 220 -23.19 -0.20 2.62
CA ILE A 220 -23.38 0.79 3.65
C ILE A 220 -24.36 0.22 4.67
N VAL A 221 -23.99 0.28 5.95
CA VAL A 221 -24.84 -0.12 7.07
C VAL A 221 -25.14 1.11 7.91
N GLU A 222 -26.42 1.37 8.15
CA GLU A 222 -26.86 2.55 8.88
C GLU A 222 -27.84 2.18 10.00
N LYS A 223 -27.66 2.80 11.19
CA LYS A 223 -28.59 2.74 12.31
C LYS A 223 -28.43 3.91 13.26
N GLY A 224 -29.54 4.62 13.53
CA GLY A 224 -29.56 5.66 14.56
C GLY A 224 -28.51 6.77 14.34
N GLY A 225 -28.33 7.20 13.09
CA GLY A 225 -27.35 8.21 12.69
C GLY A 225 -25.91 7.69 12.60
N ARG A 226 -25.65 6.42 12.97
CA ARG A 226 -24.35 5.77 12.77
C ARG A 226 -24.31 5.11 11.41
N ARG A 227 -23.24 5.34 10.66
CA ARG A 227 -23.08 4.85 9.29
C ARG A 227 -21.68 4.28 9.10
N GLY A 228 -21.60 3.07 8.57
CA GLY A 228 -20.34 2.43 8.22
C GLY A 228 -20.39 1.89 6.81
N LEU A 229 -19.25 1.91 6.14
CA LEU A 229 -19.10 1.49 4.76
C LEU A 229 -17.96 0.49 4.63
N LEU A 230 -18.14 -0.50 3.76
CA LEU A 230 -17.07 -1.35 3.27
C LEU A 230 -17.11 -1.41 1.75
N LEU A 231 -15.96 -1.21 1.12
CA LEU A 231 -15.79 -1.30 -0.33
C LEU A 231 -15.95 -2.76 -0.80
N PRO A 232 -16.25 -3.00 -2.08
CA PRO A 232 -16.25 -4.34 -2.65
C PRO A 232 -14.83 -4.87 -2.87
N ASN A 233 -14.75 -6.18 -3.10
CA ASN A 233 -13.55 -6.88 -3.55
C ASN A 233 -12.29 -6.60 -2.71
N LEU A 234 -12.44 -6.71 -1.39
CA LEU A 234 -11.34 -6.55 -0.45
C LEU A 234 -10.77 -7.91 -0.07
N ASP A 235 -9.43 -8.00 0.02
CA ASP A 235 -8.73 -9.20 0.46
C ASP A 235 -9.16 -9.58 1.89
N GLY A 236 -9.46 -10.86 2.09
CA GLY A 236 -9.91 -11.40 3.38
C GLY A 236 -11.38 -11.09 3.71
N VAL A 237 -12.16 -10.60 2.74
CA VAL A 237 -13.62 -10.41 2.86
C VAL A 237 -14.31 -11.25 1.80
N ASP A 238 -14.60 -12.50 2.13
CA ASP A 238 -15.09 -13.48 1.16
C ASP A 238 -16.60 -13.69 1.23
N THR A 239 -17.26 -13.23 2.29
CA THR A 239 -18.69 -13.41 2.49
C THR A 239 -19.44 -12.10 2.75
N VAL A 240 -20.70 -12.04 2.32
CA VAL A 240 -21.61 -10.91 2.60
C VAL A 240 -21.77 -10.69 4.10
N ALA A 241 -21.79 -11.77 4.89
CA ALA A 241 -21.88 -11.69 6.34
C ALA A 241 -20.68 -10.97 6.95
N ASP A 242 -19.45 -11.26 6.49
CA ASP A 242 -18.23 -10.57 6.93
C ASP A 242 -18.23 -9.12 6.49
N GLN A 243 -18.65 -8.86 5.27
CA GLN A 243 -18.75 -7.50 4.73
C GLN A 243 -19.66 -6.62 5.60
N ILE A 244 -20.86 -7.12 5.93
CA ILE A 244 -21.82 -6.42 6.81
C ILE A 244 -21.26 -6.28 8.22
N ARG A 245 -20.65 -7.34 8.77
CA ARG A 245 -20.06 -7.33 10.11
C ARG A 245 -18.99 -6.25 10.25
N ILE A 246 -18.08 -6.17 9.30
CA ILE A 246 -17.00 -5.16 9.29
C ILE A 246 -17.59 -3.75 9.12
N ALA A 247 -18.57 -3.56 8.23
CA ALA A 247 -19.25 -2.28 8.06
C ALA A 247 -19.95 -1.82 9.36
N LYS A 248 -20.61 -2.74 10.08
CA LYS A 248 -21.19 -2.47 11.42
C LYS A 248 -20.12 -2.05 12.42
N GLN A 249 -18.99 -2.77 12.46
CA GLN A 249 -17.89 -2.46 13.37
C GLN A 249 -17.34 -1.05 13.11
N LYS A 250 -17.15 -0.67 11.86
CA LYS A 250 -16.73 0.70 11.48
C LYS A 250 -17.72 1.78 11.91
N ALA A 251 -19.01 1.44 11.94
CA ALA A 251 -20.07 2.35 12.41
C ALA A 251 -20.25 2.37 13.92
N GLY A 252 -19.56 1.52 14.67
CA GLY A 252 -19.83 1.29 16.09
C GLY A 252 -21.21 0.70 16.36
N ILE A 253 -21.79 -0.02 15.37
CA ILE A 253 -23.06 -0.75 15.51
C ILE A 253 -22.75 -2.15 16.04
N PRO A 254 -23.41 -2.62 17.11
CA PRO A 254 -23.21 -3.96 17.64
C PRO A 254 -23.47 -5.04 16.58
N GLU A 255 -22.67 -6.09 16.57
CA GLU A 255 -22.77 -7.15 15.56
C GLU A 255 -24.15 -7.85 15.58
N HIS A 256 -24.70 -8.09 16.77
CA HIS A 256 -26.00 -8.73 16.99
C HIS A 256 -27.21 -7.88 16.57
N GLU A 257 -27.01 -6.61 16.27
CA GLU A 257 -28.08 -5.72 15.83
C GLU A 257 -28.58 -6.13 14.45
N ARG A 258 -29.84 -6.56 14.38
CA ARG A 258 -30.46 -7.08 13.15
C ARG A 258 -31.24 -6.03 12.37
N ARG A 259 -31.70 -4.97 13.05
CA ARG A 259 -32.50 -3.90 12.42
C ARG A 259 -31.60 -2.77 11.96
N VAL A 260 -30.92 -2.99 10.87
CA VAL A 260 -30.06 -2.01 10.21
C VAL A 260 -30.61 -1.72 8.81
N ARG A 261 -30.40 -0.50 8.34
CA ARG A 261 -30.64 -0.15 6.94
C ARG A 261 -29.41 -0.53 6.15
N LEU A 262 -29.65 -1.21 5.02
CA LEU A 262 -28.59 -1.62 4.10
C LEU A 262 -28.72 -0.85 2.80
N GLN A 263 -27.60 -0.40 2.28
CA GLN A 263 -27.47 0.13 0.93
C GLN A 263 -26.30 -0.55 0.24
N ARG A 264 -26.38 -0.74 -1.06
CA ARG A 264 -25.27 -1.18 -1.90
C ARG A 264 -24.85 -0.07 -2.86
N PHE A 265 -23.62 -0.14 -3.34
CA PHE A 265 -23.08 0.76 -4.36
C PHE A 265 -22.01 0.05 -5.16
N GLU A 266 -21.88 0.44 -6.42
CA GLU A 266 -20.76 -0.02 -7.24
C GLU A 266 -19.56 0.91 -7.06
N VAL A 267 -18.38 0.40 -7.43
CA VAL A 267 -17.13 1.15 -7.37
C VAL A 267 -16.40 0.98 -8.70
N VAL A 268 -16.01 2.09 -9.29
CA VAL A 268 -15.07 2.09 -10.41
C VAL A 268 -13.68 2.31 -9.84
N ARG A 269 -12.83 1.29 -9.95
CA ARG A 269 -11.44 1.36 -9.51
C ARG A 269 -10.54 1.74 -10.66
N HIS A 270 -9.76 2.75 -10.44
CA HIS A 270 -8.75 3.30 -11.34
C HIS A 270 -7.34 2.91 -10.89
N TYR A 271 -6.50 2.57 -11.86
CA TYR A 271 -5.12 2.11 -11.64
C TYR A 271 -4.09 2.98 -12.37
#